data_978ac4619f8091bd6886b14f06c8cb05
#
_entry.id   978ac4619f8091bd6886b14f06c8cb05
#
_cell.length_a   1.000
_cell.length_b   1.000
_cell.length_c   1.000
_cell.angle_alpha   90.00
_cell.angle_beta   90.00
_cell.angle_gamma   90.00
#
_symmetry.space_group_name_H-M   'P 1'
#
loop_
_entity.id
_entity.type
_entity.pdbx_description
1 polymer ?
#
loop_
_entity_poly.entity_id
_entity_poly.type
_entity_poly.pdbx_seq_one_letter_code
_entity_poly.pdbx_strand_id
1 'polypeptide(L)'
;PNLLLKYCQKKQFNYGKSTEYLPYGDEFVGQTLYLGKAGSNERIRIYDKRLEQAKKLKIPKNDIPPWIRTELSLRNEIAEAFVFELLERNLSLEKTLKGYLKEKVHFYEDPAFKKPLEQWIHFLKDAKAIKISIPKQKTEFEQKIHWFVHQGPAALMNTIKFMNENNLFLKNEKEELALINNKKFTVELADIL
;
A
#
# COMPACT_ATOMS: atom_id res chain seq x y z
N PRO A 1 -0.65 -6.10 21.51
CA PRO A 1 -0.49 -6.73 20.19
C PRO A 1 -1.24 -8.04 20.09
N ASN A 2 -1.17 -8.91 21.10
CA ASN A 2 -1.73 -10.27 21.10
C ASN A 2 -3.22 -10.32 20.74
N LEU A 3 -4.02 -9.38 21.28
CA LEU A 3 -5.43 -9.29 20.94
C LEU A 3 -5.63 -9.02 19.44
N LEU A 4 -4.97 -7.98 18.91
CA LEU A 4 -5.09 -7.62 17.49
C LEU A 4 -4.54 -8.72 16.58
N LEU A 5 -3.44 -9.36 16.97
CA LEU A 5 -2.90 -10.51 16.24
C LEU A 5 -3.93 -11.65 16.14
N LYS A 6 -4.66 -11.95 17.22
CA LYS A 6 -5.74 -12.95 17.21
C LYS A 6 -6.80 -12.63 16.16
N TYR A 7 -7.19 -11.35 16.00
CA TYR A 7 -8.16 -10.94 14.98
C TYR A 7 -7.57 -10.98 13.57
N CYS A 8 -6.28 -10.69 13.41
CA CYS A 8 -5.58 -10.90 12.14
C CYS A 8 -5.58 -12.38 11.73
N GLN A 9 -5.26 -13.29 12.66
CA GLN A 9 -5.27 -14.75 12.42
C GLN A 9 -6.67 -15.27 12.02
N LYS A 10 -7.71 -14.69 12.60
CA LYS A 10 -9.11 -14.99 12.26
C LYS A 10 -9.57 -14.33 10.96
N LYS A 11 -8.72 -13.55 10.29
CA LYS A 11 -9.07 -12.72 9.13
C LYS A 11 -10.23 -11.75 9.41
N GLN A 12 -10.37 -11.29 10.63
CA GLN A 12 -11.39 -10.34 11.10
C GLN A 12 -10.83 -8.91 11.16
N PHE A 13 -10.04 -8.53 10.17
CA PHE A 13 -9.51 -7.19 10.03
C PHE A 13 -9.36 -6.82 8.55
N ASN A 14 -9.24 -5.52 8.30
CA ASN A 14 -8.74 -5.01 7.03
C ASN A 14 -7.74 -3.88 7.25
N TYR A 15 -6.88 -3.68 6.25
CA TYR A 15 -5.93 -2.59 6.16
C TYR A 15 -5.98 -2.03 4.74
N GLY A 16 -6.79 -0.98 4.55
CA GLY A 16 -7.13 -0.50 3.22
C GLY A 16 -7.80 -1.60 2.39
N LYS A 17 -7.15 -2.03 1.30
CA LYS A 17 -7.60 -3.16 0.45
C LYS A 17 -6.90 -4.48 0.78
N SER A 18 -5.99 -4.49 1.74
CA SER A 18 -5.17 -5.66 2.09
C SER A 18 -5.64 -6.27 3.41
N THR A 19 -5.57 -7.59 3.48
CA THR A 19 -5.67 -8.36 4.72
C THR A 19 -4.33 -8.98 5.11
N GLU A 20 -3.24 -8.47 4.55
CA GLU A 20 -1.89 -8.96 4.85
C GLU A 20 -1.39 -8.37 6.17
N TYR A 21 -0.84 -9.23 7.00
CA TYR A 21 -0.16 -8.87 8.24
C TYR A 21 1.09 -9.73 8.42
N LEU A 22 2.04 -9.24 9.18
CA LEU A 22 3.26 -9.97 9.53
C LEU A 22 3.42 -9.98 11.05
N PRO A 23 3.22 -11.12 11.72
CA PRO A 23 3.62 -11.29 13.11
C PRO A 23 5.14 -11.45 13.18
N TYR A 24 5.77 -10.82 14.15
CA TYR A 24 7.19 -10.94 14.40
C TYR A 24 7.46 -11.10 15.89
N GLY A 25 8.34 -12.07 16.24
CA GLY A 25 8.66 -12.40 17.61
C GLY A 25 7.61 -13.30 18.28
N ASP A 26 7.90 -13.66 19.52
CA ASP A 26 7.08 -14.48 20.39
C ASP A 26 6.82 -13.79 21.75
N GLU A 27 6.23 -14.50 22.69
CA GLU A 27 5.97 -13.96 24.02
C GLU A 27 7.23 -13.66 24.85
N PHE A 28 8.38 -14.29 24.52
CA PHE A 28 9.66 -14.09 25.21
C PHE A 28 10.45 -12.92 24.62
N VAL A 29 10.43 -12.77 23.30
CA VAL A 29 11.14 -11.70 22.58
C VAL A 29 10.27 -10.45 22.43
N GLY A 30 8.97 -10.61 22.52
CA GLY A 30 7.96 -9.58 22.31
C GLY A 30 7.32 -9.65 20.94
N GLN A 31 6.00 -9.68 20.93
CA GLN A 31 5.24 -9.74 19.69
C GLN A 31 5.09 -8.36 19.08
N THR A 32 5.35 -8.29 17.79
CA THR A 32 5.11 -7.11 16.95
C THR A 32 4.19 -7.50 15.81
N LEU A 33 3.11 -6.73 15.64
CA LEU A 33 2.23 -6.82 14.49
C LEU A 33 2.62 -5.74 13.49
N TYR A 34 2.94 -6.15 12.27
CA TYR A 34 3.12 -5.26 11.14
C TYR A 34 1.92 -5.34 10.20
N LEU A 35 1.42 -4.18 9.78
CA LEU A 35 0.46 -4.03 8.70
C LEU A 35 1.15 -3.26 7.57
N GLY A 36 1.09 -3.78 6.36
CA GLY A 36 1.84 -3.27 5.21
C GLY A 36 3.20 -3.94 5.01
N LYS A 37 3.64 -4.00 3.77
CA LYS A 37 4.89 -4.66 3.35
C LYS A 37 6.13 -3.89 3.82
N ALA A 38 7.23 -4.60 4.05
CA ALA A 38 8.52 -3.97 4.25
C ALA A 38 8.89 -3.15 3.00
N GLY A 39 9.34 -1.90 3.20
CA GLY A 39 9.69 -1.00 2.09
C GLY A 39 8.53 -0.27 1.43
N SER A 40 7.26 -0.54 1.79
CA SER A 40 6.13 0.24 1.31
C SER A 40 6.17 1.69 1.81
N ASN A 41 5.49 2.58 1.07
CA ASN A 41 5.38 3.99 1.47
C ASN A 41 4.56 4.20 2.74
N GLU A 42 3.83 3.15 3.18
CA GLU A 42 3.02 3.15 4.38
C GLU A 42 3.17 1.82 5.11
N ARG A 43 3.49 1.88 6.39
CA ARG A 43 3.57 0.70 7.26
C ARG A 43 3.20 1.05 8.70
N ILE A 44 2.40 0.20 9.31
CA ILE A 44 2.02 0.32 10.72
C ILE A 44 2.71 -0.78 11.51
N ARG A 45 3.21 -0.42 12.69
CA ARG A 45 3.81 -1.34 13.67
C ARG A 45 3.12 -1.18 15.01
N ILE A 46 2.64 -2.29 15.59
CA ILE A 46 1.99 -2.32 16.89
C ILE A 46 2.70 -3.36 17.76
N TYR A 47 3.25 -2.94 18.90
CA TYR A 47 4.04 -3.80 19.76
C TYR A 47 3.99 -3.43 21.24
N ASP A 48 4.38 -4.41 22.10
CA ASP A 48 4.53 -4.20 23.53
C ASP A 48 5.91 -3.56 23.82
N LYS A 49 5.88 -2.27 24.16
CA LYS A 49 7.07 -1.46 24.43
C LYS A 49 7.77 -1.85 25.75
N ARG A 50 7.06 -2.57 26.66
CA ARG A 50 7.62 -2.94 27.97
C ARG A 50 8.90 -3.76 27.88
N LEU A 51 8.98 -4.70 26.92
CA LEU A 51 10.19 -5.53 26.78
C LEU A 51 11.43 -4.70 26.40
N GLU A 52 11.27 -3.74 25.52
CA GLU A 52 12.36 -2.83 25.16
C GLU A 52 12.77 -1.99 26.36
N GLN A 53 11.80 -1.47 27.13
CA GLN A 53 12.08 -0.68 28.32
C GLN A 53 12.69 -1.52 29.45
N ALA A 54 12.21 -2.73 29.68
CA ALA A 54 12.75 -3.66 30.66
C ALA A 54 14.25 -3.92 30.42
N LYS A 55 14.63 -4.18 29.18
CA LYS A 55 16.03 -4.35 28.79
C LYS A 55 16.85 -3.07 29.03
N LYS A 56 16.30 -1.91 28.65
CA LYS A 56 16.99 -0.61 28.80
C LYS A 56 17.19 -0.22 30.25
N LEU A 57 16.17 -0.42 31.09
CA LEU A 57 16.17 -0.05 32.50
C LEU A 57 16.77 -1.17 33.40
N LYS A 58 17.02 -2.35 32.86
CA LYS A 58 17.50 -3.56 33.60
C LYS A 58 16.55 -3.93 34.75
N ILE A 59 15.25 -3.83 34.54
CA ILE A 59 14.22 -4.23 35.50
C ILE A 59 13.29 -5.28 34.90
N PRO A 60 12.56 -6.07 35.72
CA PRO A 60 11.58 -7.01 35.22
C PRO A 60 10.48 -6.34 34.39
N LYS A 61 10.02 -7.00 33.33
CA LYS A 61 8.93 -6.50 32.47
C LYS A 61 7.65 -6.19 33.27
N ASN A 62 7.37 -6.98 34.30
CA ASN A 62 6.15 -6.84 35.11
C ASN A 62 6.15 -5.59 35.99
N ASP A 63 7.31 -4.99 36.24
CA ASP A 63 7.45 -3.75 37.00
C ASP A 63 7.15 -2.51 36.13
N ILE A 64 6.95 -2.72 34.81
CA ILE A 64 6.60 -1.65 33.87
C ILE A 64 5.10 -1.72 33.58
N PRO A 65 4.37 -0.62 33.72
CA PRO A 65 2.95 -0.57 33.38
C PRO A 65 2.69 -1.03 31.92
N PRO A 66 1.50 -1.59 31.64
CA PRO A 66 1.14 -1.97 30.30
C PRO A 66 1.36 -0.83 29.29
N TRP A 67 2.19 -1.08 28.27
CA TRP A 67 2.55 -0.05 27.30
C TRP A 67 2.57 -0.63 25.88
N ILE A 68 1.47 -0.45 25.17
CA ILE A 68 1.36 -0.79 23.75
C ILE A 68 1.67 0.46 22.93
N ARG A 69 2.59 0.32 21.99
CA ARG A 69 2.95 1.39 21.06
C ARG A 69 2.44 1.08 19.66
N THR A 70 1.81 2.07 19.05
CA THR A 70 1.45 2.06 17.63
C THR A 70 2.32 3.10 16.93
N GLU A 71 3.04 2.68 15.91
CA GLU A 71 3.88 3.54 15.09
C GLU A 71 3.40 3.49 13.64
N LEU A 72 3.33 4.65 13.01
CA LEU A 72 3.02 4.83 11.61
C LEU A 72 4.29 5.31 10.90
N SER A 73 4.74 4.55 9.92
CA SER A 73 5.85 4.93 9.04
C SER A 73 5.29 5.32 7.69
N LEU A 74 5.46 6.57 7.33
CA LEU A 74 5.06 7.13 6.03
C LEU A 74 6.30 7.60 5.27
N ARG A 75 6.28 7.47 3.96
CA ARG A 75 7.38 7.85 3.06
C ARG A 75 6.83 8.51 1.80
N ASN A 76 7.68 9.26 1.13
CA ASN A 76 7.41 9.89 -0.15
C ASN A 76 6.10 10.72 -0.13
N GLU A 77 5.35 10.72 -1.18
CA GLU A 77 4.16 11.56 -1.39
C GLU A 77 3.08 11.36 -0.31
N ILE A 78 3.00 10.17 0.29
CA ILE A 78 2.02 9.94 1.37
C ILE A 78 2.44 10.63 2.67
N ALA A 79 3.75 10.73 2.93
CA ALA A 79 4.27 11.49 4.08
C ALA A 79 3.99 12.99 3.90
N GLU A 80 4.23 13.53 2.71
CA GLU A 80 3.95 14.93 2.36
C GLU A 80 2.46 15.23 2.50
N ALA A 81 1.60 14.38 1.93
CA ALA A 81 0.16 14.53 2.01
C ALA A 81 -0.36 14.44 3.47
N PHE A 82 0.26 13.60 4.31
CA PHE A 82 -0.09 13.52 5.73
C PHE A 82 0.27 14.81 6.48
N VAL A 83 1.46 15.36 6.23
CA VAL A 83 1.90 16.64 6.84
C VAL A 83 1.01 17.78 6.37
N PHE A 84 0.66 17.82 5.09
CA PHE A 84 -0.26 18.80 4.54
C PHE A 84 -1.63 18.76 5.26
N GLU A 85 -2.24 17.57 5.40
CA GLU A 85 -3.51 17.40 6.11
C GLU A 85 -3.41 17.81 7.60
N LEU A 86 -2.28 17.54 8.25
CA LEU A 86 -2.02 17.96 9.63
C LEU A 86 -2.05 19.49 9.77
N LEU A 87 -1.40 20.19 8.85
CA LEU A 87 -1.29 21.64 8.87
C LEU A 87 -2.62 22.32 8.48
N GLU A 88 -3.24 21.87 7.39
CA GLU A 88 -4.49 22.42 6.86
C GLU A 88 -5.67 22.30 7.86
N ARG A 89 -5.77 21.16 8.54
CA ARG A 89 -6.84 20.93 9.49
C ARG A 89 -6.60 21.54 10.87
N ASN A 90 -5.40 22.04 11.13
CA ASN A 90 -4.97 22.57 12.43
C ASN A 90 -5.32 21.62 13.59
N LEU A 91 -5.14 20.32 13.37
CA LEU A 91 -5.40 19.28 14.36
C LEU A 91 -4.12 18.95 15.11
N SER A 92 -4.26 18.41 16.33
CA SER A 92 -3.10 17.83 17.01
C SER A 92 -2.60 16.59 16.26
N LEU A 93 -1.29 16.30 16.34
CA LEU A 93 -0.70 15.12 15.74
C LEU A 93 -1.42 13.83 16.15
N GLU A 94 -1.83 13.73 17.44
CA GLU A 94 -2.59 12.58 17.95
C GLU A 94 -3.92 12.39 17.20
N LYS A 95 -4.69 13.47 17.04
CA LYS A 95 -5.98 13.41 16.33
C LYS A 95 -5.82 13.05 14.87
N THR A 96 -4.79 13.60 14.22
CA THR A 96 -4.48 13.31 12.81
C THR A 96 -4.07 11.85 12.63
N LEU A 97 -3.16 11.34 13.49
CA LEU A 97 -2.74 9.93 13.47
C LEU A 97 -3.92 8.98 13.71
N LYS A 98 -4.72 9.23 14.74
CA LYS A 98 -5.89 8.39 15.04
C LYS A 98 -6.94 8.46 13.93
N GLY A 99 -7.15 9.63 13.34
CA GLY A 99 -8.04 9.80 12.19
C GLY A 99 -7.57 9.03 10.96
N TYR A 100 -6.29 9.06 10.70
CA TYR A 100 -5.69 8.27 9.62
C TYR A 100 -5.80 6.76 9.87
N LEU A 101 -5.49 6.30 11.08
CA LEU A 101 -5.65 4.90 11.47
C LEU A 101 -7.10 4.45 11.37
N LYS A 102 -8.05 5.31 11.74
CA LYS A 102 -9.50 5.03 11.67
C LYS A 102 -9.97 4.84 10.22
N GLU A 103 -9.39 5.54 9.26
CA GLU A 103 -9.69 5.36 7.83
C GLU A 103 -9.07 4.07 7.28
N LYS A 104 -7.87 3.72 7.75
CA LYS A 104 -7.05 2.67 7.14
C LYS A 104 -7.23 1.29 7.74
N VAL A 105 -7.44 1.19 9.05
CA VAL A 105 -7.37 -0.07 9.79
C VAL A 105 -8.66 -0.32 10.54
N HIS A 106 -9.28 -1.45 10.27
CA HIS A 106 -10.47 -1.89 10.96
C HIS A 106 -10.27 -3.30 11.51
N PHE A 107 -10.68 -3.52 12.76
CA PHE A 107 -10.77 -4.83 13.38
C PHE A 107 -12.22 -5.10 13.76
N TYR A 108 -12.64 -6.37 13.66
CA TYR A 108 -14.03 -6.77 13.86
C TYR A 108 -14.13 -7.95 14.82
N GLU A 109 -15.17 -7.95 15.65
CA GLU A 109 -15.45 -9.04 16.58
C GLU A 109 -16.08 -10.26 15.88
N ASP A 110 -16.71 -10.03 14.73
CA ASP A 110 -17.42 -11.05 13.97
C ASP A 110 -16.84 -11.23 12.56
N PRO A 111 -16.97 -12.45 11.97
CA PRO A 111 -16.45 -12.73 10.64
C PRO A 111 -17.25 -12.07 9.50
N ALA A 112 -18.43 -11.53 9.79
CA ALA A 112 -19.24 -10.79 8.80
C ALA A 112 -18.89 -9.31 8.71
N PHE A 113 -17.88 -8.84 9.46
CA PHE A 113 -17.39 -7.46 9.48
C PHE A 113 -18.48 -6.43 9.85
N LYS A 114 -19.45 -6.82 10.68
CA LYS A 114 -20.55 -5.95 11.11
C LYS A 114 -20.29 -5.27 12.43
N LYS A 115 -19.60 -5.95 13.36
CA LYS A 115 -19.34 -5.44 14.70
C LYS A 115 -17.86 -5.06 14.84
N PRO A 116 -17.54 -3.75 14.89
CA PRO A 116 -16.17 -3.30 15.10
C PRO A 116 -15.63 -3.76 16.46
N LEU A 117 -14.32 -4.02 16.54
CA LEU A 117 -13.64 -4.37 17.77
C LEU A 117 -13.66 -3.18 18.76
N GLU A 118 -14.33 -3.34 19.89
CA GLU A 118 -14.56 -2.26 20.85
C GLU A 118 -13.26 -1.63 21.38
N GLN A 119 -12.24 -2.45 21.68
CA GLN A 119 -10.94 -1.98 22.18
C GLN A 119 -10.21 -1.12 21.14
N TRP A 120 -10.38 -1.44 19.84
CA TRP A 120 -9.81 -0.63 18.77
C TRP A 120 -10.53 0.70 18.63
N ILE A 121 -11.87 0.70 18.70
CA ILE A 121 -12.66 1.92 18.69
C ILE A 121 -12.34 2.80 19.90
N HIS A 122 -12.20 2.21 21.09
CA HIS A 122 -11.81 2.94 22.30
C HIS A 122 -10.41 3.57 22.16
N PHE A 123 -9.44 2.88 21.55
CA PHE A 123 -8.12 3.44 21.26
C PHE A 123 -8.19 4.64 20.32
N LEU A 124 -9.01 4.57 19.28
CA LEU A 124 -9.20 5.66 18.32
C LEU A 124 -10.01 6.83 18.90
N LYS A 125 -10.77 6.60 19.96
CA LYS A 125 -11.65 7.58 20.60
C LYS A 125 -12.61 8.24 19.59
N ASP A 126 -12.80 9.54 19.73
CA ASP A 126 -13.65 10.41 18.92
C ASP A 126 -12.98 10.94 17.63
N ALA A 127 -11.81 10.44 17.29
CA ALA A 127 -11.11 10.86 16.07
C ALA A 127 -12.02 10.66 14.84
N LYS A 128 -12.16 11.70 14.03
CA LYS A 128 -12.83 11.61 12.72
C LYS A 128 -11.89 10.94 11.73
N ALA A 129 -12.43 10.06 10.89
CA ALA A 129 -11.64 9.43 9.82
C ALA A 129 -11.03 10.49 8.88
N ILE A 130 -9.74 10.35 8.59
CA ILE A 130 -9.01 11.27 7.71
C ILE A 130 -8.51 10.47 6.52
N LYS A 131 -9.11 10.71 5.36
CA LYS A 131 -8.68 10.12 4.10
C LYS A 131 -7.60 11.00 3.49
N ILE A 132 -6.39 10.46 3.39
CA ILE A 132 -5.29 11.09 2.67
C ILE A 132 -5.32 10.59 1.23
N SER A 133 -5.45 11.51 0.30
CA SER A 133 -5.44 11.24 -1.14
C SER A 133 -4.16 11.80 -1.73
N ILE A 134 -3.37 10.94 -2.37
CA ILE A 134 -2.26 11.38 -3.22
C ILE A 134 -2.86 11.68 -4.59
N PRO A 135 -2.77 12.91 -5.09
CA PRO A 135 -3.16 13.20 -6.46
C PRO A 135 -2.40 12.25 -7.39
N LYS A 136 -3.10 11.55 -8.26
CA LYS A 136 -2.43 10.81 -9.32
C LYS A 136 -1.67 11.84 -10.15
N GLN A 137 -0.34 11.75 -10.17
CA GLN A 137 0.44 12.50 -11.12
C GLN A 137 -0.07 12.13 -12.51
N LYS A 138 -0.49 13.14 -13.27
CA LYS A 138 -0.75 12.93 -14.68
C LYS A 138 0.57 12.46 -15.26
N THR A 139 0.58 11.27 -15.83
CA THR A 139 1.76 10.77 -16.55
C THR A 139 2.13 11.83 -17.56
N GLU A 140 3.33 12.38 -17.49
CA GLU A 140 3.80 13.38 -18.44
C GLU A 140 3.72 12.80 -19.85
N PHE A 141 3.44 13.63 -20.82
CA PHE A 141 3.33 13.23 -22.21
C PHE A 141 4.58 12.45 -22.66
N GLU A 142 5.75 12.89 -22.24
CA GLU A 142 7.03 12.22 -22.50
C GLU A 142 7.10 10.80 -21.96
N GLN A 143 6.61 10.55 -20.73
CA GLN A 143 6.56 9.20 -20.17
C GLN A 143 5.61 8.30 -20.95
N LYS A 144 4.50 8.83 -21.45
CA LYS A 144 3.56 8.09 -22.30
C LYS A 144 4.17 7.75 -23.65
N ILE A 145 4.88 8.69 -24.27
CA ILE A 145 5.61 8.46 -25.51
C ILE A 145 6.72 7.44 -25.30
N HIS A 146 7.51 7.57 -24.24
CA HIS A 146 8.57 6.60 -23.90
C HIS A 146 7.99 5.18 -23.74
N TRP A 147 6.89 5.05 -22.99
CA TRP A 147 6.19 3.76 -22.83
C TRP A 147 5.72 3.21 -24.19
N PHE A 148 5.10 4.03 -25.01
CA PHE A 148 4.59 3.65 -26.32
C PHE A 148 5.73 3.12 -27.23
N VAL A 149 6.86 3.83 -27.24
CA VAL A 149 8.01 3.49 -28.13
C VAL A 149 8.75 2.25 -27.63
N HIS A 150 8.94 2.08 -26.32
CA HIS A 150 9.84 1.06 -25.77
C HIS A 150 9.14 -0.16 -25.17
N GLN A 151 7.90 -0.03 -24.70
CA GLN A 151 7.18 -1.10 -24.01
C GLN A 151 5.78 -1.35 -24.58
N GLY A 152 5.29 -0.47 -25.43
CA GLY A 152 3.95 -0.52 -25.98
C GLY A 152 3.90 -1.07 -27.40
N PRO A 153 2.89 -0.65 -28.19
CA PRO A 153 2.64 -1.14 -29.54
C PRO A 153 3.82 -1.00 -30.50
N ALA A 154 4.63 0.07 -30.37
CA ALA A 154 5.80 0.26 -31.24
C ALA A 154 6.87 -0.79 -31.01
N ALA A 155 7.09 -1.23 -29.76
CA ALA A 155 8.02 -2.34 -29.44
C ALA A 155 7.52 -3.65 -30.07
N LEU A 156 6.21 -3.91 -29.99
CA LEU A 156 5.59 -5.07 -30.63
C LEU A 156 5.78 -5.03 -32.15
N MET A 157 5.50 -3.89 -32.79
CA MET A 157 5.69 -3.71 -34.24
C MET A 157 7.13 -3.92 -34.67
N ASN A 158 8.10 -3.42 -33.90
CA ASN A 158 9.52 -3.65 -34.19
C ASN A 158 9.88 -5.13 -34.06
N THR A 159 9.33 -5.84 -33.07
CA THR A 159 9.52 -7.28 -32.92
C THR A 159 8.94 -8.05 -34.11
N ILE A 160 7.71 -7.72 -34.52
CA ILE A 160 7.05 -8.32 -35.69
C ILE A 160 7.89 -8.07 -36.96
N LYS A 161 8.38 -6.85 -37.17
CA LYS A 161 9.24 -6.49 -38.27
C LYS A 161 10.52 -7.33 -38.30
N PHE A 162 11.22 -7.40 -37.14
CA PHE A 162 12.42 -8.23 -36.99
C PHE A 162 12.16 -9.71 -37.30
N MET A 163 11.06 -10.28 -36.78
CA MET A 163 10.67 -11.66 -37.03
C MET A 163 10.40 -11.91 -38.52
N ASN A 164 9.74 -10.98 -39.21
CA ASN A 164 9.46 -11.07 -40.62
C ASN A 164 10.75 -11.00 -41.47
N GLU A 165 11.64 -10.05 -41.18
CA GLU A 165 12.93 -9.88 -41.87
C GLU A 165 13.84 -11.11 -41.72
N ASN A 166 13.74 -11.83 -40.59
CA ASN A 166 14.55 -13.02 -40.31
C ASN A 166 13.82 -14.35 -40.57
N ASN A 167 12.67 -14.31 -41.24
CA ASN A 167 11.88 -15.52 -41.58
C ASN A 167 11.52 -16.39 -40.34
N LEU A 168 11.24 -15.76 -39.20
CA LEU A 168 10.92 -16.44 -37.93
C LEU A 168 9.45 -16.83 -37.79
N PHE A 169 8.59 -16.44 -38.75
CA PHE A 169 7.19 -16.82 -38.77
C PHE A 169 6.95 -18.10 -39.57
N LEU A 170 6.01 -18.91 -39.11
CA LEU A 170 5.42 -19.97 -39.88
C LEU A 170 4.61 -19.38 -41.06
N LYS A 171 4.43 -20.16 -42.14
CA LYS A 171 3.82 -19.66 -43.38
C LYS A 171 2.42 -19.03 -43.18
N ASN A 172 1.62 -19.62 -42.31
CA ASN A 172 0.27 -19.14 -42.03
C ASN A 172 0.27 -17.81 -41.26
N GLU A 173 1.24 -17.61 -40.36
CA GLU A 173 1.37 -16.36 -39.57
C GLU A 173 1.82 -15.20 -40.46
N LYS A 174 2.59 -15.48 -41.54
CA LYS A 174 2.97 -14.45 -42.52
C LYS A 174 1.77 -13.91 -43.30
N GLU A 175 0.80 -14.76 -43.62
CA GLU A 175 -0.43 -14.35 -44.33
C GLU A 175 -1.32 -13.50 -43.44
N GLU A 176 -1.47 -13.85 -42.16
CA GLU A 176 -2.23 -13.06 -41.17
C GLU A 176 -1.59 -11.70 -40.91
N LEU A 177 -0.25 -11.63 -40.80
CA LEU A 177 0.48 -10.38 -40.68
C LEU A 177 0.42 -9.50 -41.92
N ALA A 178 0.38 -10.07 -43.11
CA ALA A 178 0.16 -9.31 -44.35
C ALA A 178 -1.23 -8.66 -44.38
N LEU A 179 -2.25 -9.29 -43.79
CA LEU A 179 -3.58 -8.73 -43.64
C LEU A 179 -3.61 -7.58 -42.63
N ILE A 180 -2.81 -7.66 -41.55
CA ILE A 180 -2.67 -6.58 -40.54
C ILE A 180 -1.93 -5.39 -41.15
N ASN A 181 -0.85 -5.63 -41.89
CA ASN A 181 -0.06 -4.56 -42.52
C ASN A 181 -0.80 -3.84 -43.66
N ASN A 182 -1.77 -4.49 -44.32
CA ASN A 182 -2.60 -3.88 -45.36
C ASN A 182 -3.75 -3.04 -44.79
N LYS A 183 -4.08 -3.16 -43.51
CA LYS A 183 -4.89 -2.19 -42.79
C LYS A 183 -3.98 -1.03 -42.41
N LYS A 184 -3.93 0.02 -43.25
CA LYS A 184 -3.21 1.26 -42.94
C LYS A 184 -3.74 1.83 -41.64
N PHE A 185 -2.95 1.64 -40.56
CA PHE A 185 -3.02 2.48 -39.37
C PHE A 185 -2.21 3.75 -39.65
N THR A 186 -2.78 4.66 -40.41
CA THR A 186 -2.29 6.03 -40.51
C THR A 186 -2.75 6.73 -39.25
N VAL A 187 -1.93 6.78 -38.24
CA VAL A 187 -2.05 7.76 -37.15
C VAL A 187 -1.44 9.04 -37.72
N GLU A 188 -2.28 9.95 -38.24
CA GLU A 188 -1.85 11.31 -38.55
C GLU A 188 -1.54 12.00 -37.21
N LEU A 189 -0.25 12.28 -37.00
CA LEU A 189 0.23 13.06 -35.84
C LEU A 189 -0.31 14.50 -35.77
N ALA A 190 -1.01 14.94 -36.82
CA ALA A 190 -1.60 16.27 -36.88
C ALA A 190 -2.80 16.49 -35.94
N ASP A 191 -3.43 15.43 -35.45
CA ASP A 191 -4.59 15.51 -34.54
C ASP A 191 -4.21 15.42 -33.04
N ILE A 192 -2.92 15.47 -32.72
CA ILE A 192 -2.42 15.32 -31.34
C ILE A 192 -1.70 16.60 -30.83
N LEU A 193 -1.60 17.65 -31.66
CA LEU A 193 -1.00 18.95 -31.27
C LEU A 193 -2.08 19.99 -30.96
#